data_34cf52821fd936e6ed525cb76542c143
#
_entry.id   34cf52821fd936e6ed525cb76542c143
#
_cell.length_a   1.000
_cell.length_b   1.000
_cell.length_c   1.000
_cell.angle_alpha   90.00
_cell.angle_beta   90.00
_cell.angle_gamma   90.00
#
_symmetry.space_group_name_H-M   'P 1'
#
loop_
_entity.id
_entity.type
_entity.pdbx_description
1 polymer ?
#
loop_
_entity_poly.entity_id
_entity_poly.type
_entity_poly.pdbx_seq_one_letter_code
_entity_poly.pdbx_strand_id
1 'polypeptide(L)'
;PAPPPGPAAGGAGNTPPTSPQPQGNAGGGGFHQGCLYFSGGGGGGATAVGATGGNGTSAGPGGKGGAGATSSITASPVGRAGGGNGKSCSAPAGTPIGFGGGGDNSPGTANTGGGGGSGPSSANGGPGVVIIRYKFQ
;
A
#
# COMPACT_ATOMS: atom_id res chain seq x y z
N PRO A 1 29.97 -7.12 10.36
CA PRO A 1 28.84 -7.23 11.28
C PRO A 1 27.58 -6.83 10.55
N ALA A 2 26.54 -7.69 10.60
CA ALA A 2 25.24 -7.33 10.06
C ALA A 2 24.69 -6.13 10.87
N PRO A 3 23.98 -5.18 10.23
CA PRO A 3 23.35 -4.09 10.96
C PRO A 3 22.37 -4.66 12.00
N PRO A 4 22.22 -3.98 13.15
CA PRO A 4 21.31 -4.45 14.18
C PRO A 4 19.90 -4.58 13.62
N PRO A 5 19.14 -5.58 14.06
CA PRO A 5 17.75 -5.73 13.67
C PRO A 5 16.96 -4.48 14.07
N GLY A 6 16.25 -3.89 13.14
CA GLY A 6 15.49 -2.68 13.39
C GLY A 6 14.43 -2.41 12.34
N PRO A 7 13.48 -1.53 12.62
CA PRO A 7 12.49 -1.14 11.64
C PRO A 7 13.15 -0.36 10.50
N ALA A 8 12.89 -0.77 9.26
CA ALA A 8 13.18 0.04 8.09
C ALA A 8 12.04 1.05 7.90
N ALA A 9 12.39 2.30 7.68
CA ALA A 9 11.38 3.33 7.41
C ALA A 9 10.63 3.03 6.10
N GLY A 10 9.33 3.29 6.09
CA GLY A 10 8.54 3.29 4.86
C GLY A 10 8.94 4.45 3.95
N GLY A 11 8.70 4.31 2.65
CA GLY A 11 8.88 5.40 1.69
C GLY A 11 8.01 6.60 2.06
N ALA A 12 8.59 7.80 1.99
CA ALA A 12 7.83 9.03 2.21
C ALA A 12 6.79 9.22 1.12
N GLY A 13 5.58 9.56 1.52
CA GLY A 13 4.54 10.02 0.61
C GLY A 13 4.75 11.49 0.24
N ASN A 14 4.17 11.92 -0.85
CA ASN A 14 4.13 13.33 -1.24
C ASN A 14 5.50 14.02 -1.29
N THR A 15 6.48 13.37 -1.91
CA THR A 15 7.85 13.89 -2.04
C THR A 15 8.22 14.07 -3.52
N PRO A 16 8.60 15.28 -3.98
CA PRO A 16 8.59 16.55 -3.21
C PRO A 16 7.17 16.97 -2.83
N PRO A 17 7.03 17.81 -1.80
CA PRO A 17 5.71 18.31 -1.41
C PRO A 17 5.04 18.98 -2.60
N THR A 18 3.84 18.52 -2.94
CA THR A 18 3.06 19.10 -4.04
C THR A 18 2.05 20.09 -3.49
N SER A 19 2.07 21.30 -4.03
CA SER A 19 1.08 22.32 -3.72
C SER A 19 0.04 22.35 -4.85
N PRO A 20 -1.26 22.48 -4.58
CA PRO A 20 -1.88 22.71 -3.26
C PRO A 20 -2.32 21.44 -2.50
N GLN A 21 -2.25 20.25 -3.09
CA GLN A 21 -2.79 19.04 -2.49
C GLN A 21 -1.77 17.90 -2.36
N PRO A 22 -1.80 17.15 -1.24
CA PRO A 22 -1.04 15.93 -1.11
C PRO A 22 -1.47 14.91 -2.18
N GLN A 23 -0.50 14.24 -2.80
CA GLN A 23 -0.76 13.23 -3.85
C GLN A 23 -0.72 11.79 -3.33
N GLY A 24 -0.57 11.61 -2.03
CA GLY A 24 -0.55 10.30 -1.40
C GLY A 24 0.12 10.32 -0.04
N ASN A 25 0.05 9.22 0.65
CA ASN A 25 0.61 9.06 1.98
C ASN A 25 1.81 8.13 1.98
N ALA A 26 2.59 8.18 3.05
CA ALA A 26 3.77 7.34 3.23
C ALA A 26 3.41 5.86 3.33
N GLY A 27 4.30 5.00 2.89
CA GLY A 27 4.26 3.58 3.18
C GLY A 27 4.61 3.30 4.64
N GLY A 28 4.17 2.16 5.16
CA GLY A 28 4.56 1.66 6.47
C GLY A 28 6.00 1.14 6.48
N GLY A 29 6.64 1.19 7.64
CA GLY A 29 7.96 0.62 7.83
C GLY A 29 7.94 -0.91 7.77
N GLY A 30 9.04 -1.50 7.31
CA GLY A 30 9.28 -2.93 7.43
C GLY A 30 10.03 -3.26 8.72
N PHE A 31 9.95 -4.50 9.16
CA PHE A 31 10.73 -5.03 10.26
C PHE A 31 11.61 -6.19 9.81
N HIS A 32 12.83 -6.26 10.31
CA HIS A 32 13.77 -7.32 9.98
C HIS A 32 14.56 -7.71 11.24
N GLN A 33 14.58 -8.99 11.56
CA GLN A 33 15.36 -9.55 12.64
C GLN A 33 16.16 -10.77 12.14
N GLY A 34 17.35 -10.53 11.68
CA GLY A 34 18.18 -11.58 11.09
C GLY A 34 17.54 -12.22 9.84
N CYS A 35 18.04 -13.37 9.45
CA CYS A 35 17.52 -14.10 8.27
C CYS A 35 16.22 -14.87 8.54
N LEU A 36 15.69 -14.84 9.76
CA LEU A 36 14.59 -15.71 10.19
C LEU A 36 13.24 -15.01 10.22
N TYR A 37 13.19 -13.72 10.48
CA TYR A 37 11.94 -13.00 10.67
C TYR A 37 11.97 -11.66 9.94
N PHE A 38 11.12 -11.49 8.95
CA PHE A 38 10.91 -10.22 8.30
C PHE A 38 9.42 -10.00 8.01
N SER A 39 8.98 -8.76 8.09
CA SER A 39 7.68 -8.32 7.67
C SER A 39 7.79 -6.99 6.93
N GLY A 40 7.23 -6.91 5.75
CA GLY A 40 7.14 -5.69 4.96
C GLY A 40 6.02 -4.78 5.47
N GLY A 41 6.21 -3.49 5.38
CA GLY A 41 5.16 -2.50 5.58
C GLY A 41 4.19 -2.46 4.40
N GLY A 42 2.98 -1.99 4.62
CA GLY A 42 2.02 -1.73 3.56
C GLY A 42 2.33 -0.45 2.80
N GLY A 43 1.96 -0.37 1.53
CA GLY A 43 2.04 0.84 0.73
C GLY A 43 1.09 1.93 1.23
N GLY A 44 1.45 3.20 1.06
CA GLY A 44 0.54 4.31 1.35
C GLY A 44 -0.62 4.36 0.36
N GLY A 45 -1.77 4.81 0.81
CA GLY A 45 -2.94 5.07 0.00
C GLY A 45 -3.22 6.56 -0.19
N ALA A 46 -4.29 6.89 -0.88
CA ALA A 46 -4.66 8.29 -1.12
C ALA A 46 -5.06 9.03 0.15
N THR A 47 -5.66 8.36 1.13
CA THR A 47 -6.17 9.00 2.35
C THR A 47 -5.53 8.53 3.64
N ALA A 48 -4.73 7.45 3.61
CA ALA A 48 -4.07 6.94 4.81
C ALA A 48 -2.67 6.40 4.51
N VAL A 49 -1.81 6.46 5.51
CA VAL A 49 -0.48 5.83 5.51
C VAL A 49 -0.61 4.30 5.49
N GLY A 50 0.37 3.63 4.94
CA GLY A 50 0.50 2.18 5.10
C GLY A 50 0.88 1.82 6.53
N ALA A 51 0.39 0.68 7.00
CA ALA A 51 0.75 0.18 8.32
C ALA A 51 2.16 -0.43 8.33
N THR A 52 2.85 -0.28 9.44
CA THR A 52 4.13 -0.96 9.67
C THR A 52 3.91 -2.47 9.77
N GLY A 53 4.85 -3.24 9.23
CA GLY A 53 4.87 -4.68 9.43
C GLY A 53 5.08 -5.03 10.91
N GLY A 54 4.53 -6.16 11.34
CA GLY A 54 4.65 -6.64 12.72
C GLY A 54 6.11 -6.87 13.12
N ASN A 55 6.42 -6.63 14.39
CA ASN A 55 7.78 -6.82 14.93
C ASN A 55 8.10 -8.32 15.05
N GLY A 56 9.27 -8.68 14.56
CA GLY A 56 9.67 -10.05 14.24
C GLY A 56 10.13 -10.95 15.38
N THR A 57 9.69 -10.81 16.63
CA THR A 57 9.96 -11.79 17.68
C THR A 57 9.10 -13.05 17.59
N SER A 58 8.06 -13.00 16.83
CA SER A 58 7.28 -14.12 16.28
C SER A 58 6.59 -13.56 15.05
N ALA A 59 6.54 -14.31 13.96
CA ALA A 59 5.93 -13.98 12.68
C ALA A 59 4.74 -12.98 12.75
N GLY A 60 5.03 -11.71 12.95
CA GLY A 60 4.03 -10.66 12.87
C GLY A 60 3.50 -10.54 11.44
N PRO A 61 2.22 -10.19 11.23
CA PRO A 61 1.65 -10.03 9.90
C PRO A 61 2.36 -8.93 9.12
N GLY A 62 2.32 -9.00 7.80
CA GLY A 62 2.70 -7.89 6.95
C GLY A 62 1.83 -6.65 7.22
N GLY A 63 2.36 -5.48 6.95
CA GLY A 63 1.62 -4.22 7.13
C GLY A 63 0.43 -4.10 6.18
N LYS A 64 -0.68 -3.57 6.67
CA LYS A 64 -1.85 -3.28 5.84
C LYS A 64 -1.57 -2.12 4.90
N GLY A 65 -2.10 -2.18 3.67
CA GLY A 65 -2.08 -1.04 2.77
C GLY A 65 -2.89 0.14 3.30
N GLY A 66 -2.47 1.35 2.96
CA GLY A 66 -3.20 2.57 3.29
C GLY A 66 -4.50 2.71 2.50
N ALA A 67 -5.49 3.33 3.10
CA ALA A 67 -6.79 3.52 2.47
C ALA A 67 -6.71 4.43 1.23
N GLY A 68 -7.46 4.07 0.19
CA GLY A 68 -7.70 4.90 -0.98
C GLY A 68 -8.78 5.94 -0.74
N ALA A 69 -9.14 6.67 -1.78
CA ALA A 69 -10.23 7.64 -1.77
C ALA A 69 -11.42 7.15 -2.60
N THR A 70 -12.62 7.56 -2.22
CA THR A 70 -13.84 7.30 -2.98
C THR A 70 -14.18 8.50 -3.85
N SER A 71 -14.54 8.26 -5.09
CA SER A 71 -14.99 9.29 -6.03
C SER A 71 -16.28 8.85 -6.72
N SER A 72 -17.25 9.78 -6.79
CA SER A 72 -18.53 9.56 -7.48
C SER A 72 -18.59 10.24 -8.86
N ILE A 73 -17.43 10.52 -9.48
CA ILE A 73 -17.36 11.16 -10.79
C ILE A 73 -18.10 10.36 -11.89
N THR A 74 -18.21 9.04 -11.71
CA THR A 74 -18.93 8.12 -12.61
C THR A 74 -20.39 7.87 -12.20
N ALA A 75 -20.97 8.75 -11.39
CA ALA A 75 -22.31 8.65 -10.80
C ALA A 75 -22.50 7.58 -9.72
N SER A 76 -21.56 6.66 -9.57
CA SER A 76 -21.53 5.67 -8.47
C SER A 76 -20.23 5.83 -7.69
N PRO A 77 -20.22 5.63 -6.35
CA PRO A 77 -19.01 5.70 -5.56
C PRO A 77 -18.05 4.57 -5.92
N VAL A 78 -16.86 4.91 -6.39
CA VAL A 78 -15.78 3.96 -6.70
C VAL A 78 -14.55 4.33 -5.90
N GLY A 79 -14.03 3.37 -5.12
CA GLY A 79 -12.78 3.53 -4.40
C GLY A 79 -11.57 3.36 -5.31
N ARG A 80 -10.55 4.22 -5.12
CA ARG A 80 -9.33 4.27 -5.93
C ARG A 80 -8.10 4.53 -5.09
N ALA A 81 -6.95 4.20 -5.63
CA ALA A 81 -5.62 4.51 -5.07
C ALA A 81 -5.39 4.00 -3.64
N GLY A 82 -5.82 2.79 -3.35
CA GLY A 82 -5.44 2.07 -2.13
C GLY A 82 -4.01 1.51 -2.22
N GLY A 83 -3.30 1.49 -1.10
CA GLY A 83 -1.99 0.86 -0.98
C GLY A 83 -2.08 -0.67 -1.01
N GLY A 84 -1.07 -1.32 -1.55
CA GLY A 84 -0.91 -2.77 -1.44
C GLY A 84 -0.44 -3.19 -0.05
N ASN A 85 -0.67 -4.44 0.31
CA ASN A 85 -0.22 -4.98 1.59
C ASN A 85 1.27 -5.35 1.60
N GLY A 86 1.85 -5.38 2.78
CA GLY A 86 3.16 -5.97 3.04
C GLY A 86 3.07 -7.48 3.28
N LYS A 87 4.16 -8.18 3.06
CA LYS A 87 4.29 -9.62 3.34
C LYS A 87 5.09 -9.89 4.59
N SER A 88 4.79 -11.01 5.24
CA SER A 88 5.63 -11.61 6.29
C SER A 88 6.20 -12.95 5.80
N CYS A 89 7.33 -13.38 6.34
CA CYS A 89 7.95 -14.67 6.00
C CYS A 89 7.20 -15.87 6.61
N SER A 90 6.54 -15.68 7.72
CA SER A 90 5.96 -16.78 8.51
C SER A 90 4.56 -16.48 9.09
N ALA A 91 3.98 -15.34 8.75
CA ALA A 91 2.61 -14.99 9.10
C ALA A 91 1.84 -14.55 7.86
N PRO A 92 0.50 -14.49 7.95
CA PRO A 92 -0.31 -13.98 6.86
C PRO A 92 0.16 -12.60 6.40
N ALA A 93 0.06 -12.33 5.12
CA ALA A 93 0.24 -10.98 4.60
C ALA A 93 -0.77 -10.03 5.26
N GLY A 94 -0.42 -8.75 5.32
CA GLY A 94 -1.37 -7.73 5.74
C GLY A 94 -2.62 -7.77 4.84
N THR A 95 -3.77 -7.48 5.40
CA THR A 95 -4.98 -7.34 4.58
C THR A 95 -4.95 -6.00 3.85
N PRO A 96 -5.30 -5.94 2.56
CA PRO A 96 -5.48 -4.66 1.91
C PRO A 96 -6.69 -3.95 2.54
N ILE A 97 -6.58 -2.66 2.76
CA ILE A 97 -7.72 -1.85 3.18
C ILE A 97 -8.35 -1.29 1.91
N GLY A 98 -9.31 -2.00 1.36
CA GLY A 98 -10.22 -1.56 0.32
C GLY A 98 -9.65 -0.72 -0.85
N PHE A 99 -10.48 -0.37 -1.80
CA PHE A 99 -10.19 0.64 -2.83
C PHE A 99 -9.04 0.33 -3.80
N GLY A 100 -8.95 -0.92 -4.22
CA GLY A 100 -8.14 -1.30 -5.38
C GLY A 100 -6.69 -1.66 -5.09
N GLY A 101 -6.22 -1.63 -3.84
CA GLY A 101 -4.91 -2.18 -3.48
C GLY A 101 -4.89 -3.70 -3.60
N GLY A 102 -3.77 -4.25 -4.05
CA GLY A 102 -3.56 -5.70 -4.16
C GLY A 102 -3.41 -6.37 -2.80
N GLY A 103 -4.05 -7.52 -2.64
CA GLY A 103 -3.84 -8.45 -1.53
C GLY A 103 -2.57 -9.27 -1.68
N ASP A 104 -2.47 -10.37 -0.91
CA ASP A 104 -1.31 -11.26 -0.96
C ASP A 104 -1.14 -11.82 -2.38
N ASN A 105 0.05 -11.61 -2.94
CA ASN A 105 0.42 -12.06 -4.29
C ASN A 105 -0.56 -11.64 -5.41
N SER A 106 -1.30 -10.56 -5.21
CA SER A 106 -2.31 -10.08 -6.15
C SER A 106 -1.96 -8.69 -6.69
N PRO A 107 -2.19 -8.43 -7.97
CA PRO A 107 -2.03 -7.10 -8.53
C PRO A 107 -3.07 -6.14 -7.96
N GLY A 108 -2.82 -4.88 -8.04
CA GLY A 108 -3.82 -3.84 -7.81
C GLY A 108 -4.99 -3.97 -8.78
N THR A 109 -6.18 -3.62 -8.33
CA THR A 109 -7.39 -3.71 -9.16
C THR A 109 -7.30 -2.77 -10.37
N ALA A 110 -7.70 -3.25 -11.52
CA ALA A 110 -7.70 -2.46 -12.75
C ALA A 110 -8.61 -1.22 -12.63
N ASN A 111 -8.21 -0.13 -13.29
CA ASN A 111 -8.92 1.16 -13.32
C ASN A 111 -9.07 1.84 -11.95
N THR A 112 -8.25 1.45 -10.98
CA THR A 112 -8.26 2.07 -9.65
C THR A 112 -6.96 2.78 -9.29
N GLY A 113 -5.85 2.48 -9.98
CA GLY A 113 -4.53 2.99 -9.61
C GLY A 113 -4.05 2.47 -8.26
N GLY A 114 -4.56 1.32 -7.80
CA GLY A 114 -4.13 0.70 -6.55
C GLY A 114 -2.74 0.08 -6.67
N GLY A 115 -1.99 0.04 -5.56
CA GLY A 115 -0.69 -0.63 -5.47
C GLY A 115 -0.83 -2.14 -5.53
N GLY A 116 0.15 -2.84 -6.06
CA GLY A 116 0.23 -4.30 -5.99
C GLY A 116 0.55 -4.79 -4.59
N GLY A 117 0.07 -5.96 -4.23
CA GLY A 117 0.40 -6.63 -2.99
C GLY A 117 1.76 -7.31 -3.05
N SER A 118 2.31 -7.64 -1.91
CA SER A 118 3.57 -8.37 -1.80
C SER A 118 3.34 -9.88 -1.74
N GLY A 119 4.26 -10.64 -2.33
CA GLY A 119 4.18 -12.10 -2.37
C GLY A 119 5.45 -12.71 -2.94
N PRO A 120 5.53 -14.05 -3.10
CA PRO A 120 6.67 -14.71 -3.72
C PRO A 120 6.86 -14.29 -5.18
N SER A 121 5.79 -13.93 -5.86
CA SER A 121 5.83 -13.29 -7.18
C SER A 121 5.47 -11.83 -7.00
N SER A 122 6.28 -10.92 -7.56
CA SER A 122 5.96 -9.49 -7.51
C SER A 122 4.60 -9.23 -8.17
N ALA A 123 3.74 -8.57 -7.43
CA ALA A 123 2.45 -8.15 -7.95
C ALA A 123 2.52 -6.70 -8.45
N ASN A 124 2.08 -6.46 -9.67
CA ASN A 124 2.07 -5.13 -10.27
C ASN A 124 0.99 -4.25 -9.64
N GLY A 125 1.21 -2.94 -9.67
CA GLY A 125 0.13 -1.98 -9.44
C GLY A 125 -0.97 -2.14 -10.48
N GLY A 126 -2.19 -1.81 -10.09
CA GLY A 126 -3.33 -1.82 -10.99
C GLY A 126 -3.23 -0.69 -12.03
N PRO A 127 -3.68 -0.91 -13.28
CA PRO A 127 -3.76 0.17 -14.25
C PRO A 127 -4.62 1.32 -13.72
N GLY A 128 -4.20 2.54 -14.00
CA GLY A 128 -4.97 3.73 -13.70
C GLY A 128 -6.08 3.97 -14.72
N VAL A 129 -6.90 4.98 -14.45
CA VAL A 129 -7.95 5.45 -15.35
C VAL A 129 -7.98 6.98 -15.33
N VAL A 130 -8.21 7.58 -16.48
CA VAL A 130 -8.49 9.02 -16.59
C VAL A 130 -9.97 9.19 -16.90
N ILE A 131 -10.67 9.97 -16.06
CA ILE A 131 -12.11 10.23 -16.21
C ILE A 131 -12.30 11.73 -16.32
N ILE A 132 -12.90 12.16 -17.42
CA ILE A 132 -13.21 13.57 -17.66
C ILE A 132 -14.73 13.71 -17.66
N ARG A 133 -15.23 14.61 -16.81
CA ARG A 133 -16.64 14.97 -16.77
C ARG A 133 -16.77 16.47 -17.01
N TYR A 134 -17.57 16.82 -17.99
CA TYR A 134 -17.85 18.21 -18.31
C TYR A 134 -19.36 18.46 -18.32
N LYS A 135 -19.73 19.69 -18.04
CA LYS A 135 -21.13 20.10 -18.12
C LYS A 135 -21.46 20.42 -19.59
N PHE A 136 -22.44 19.74 -20.12
CA PHE A 136 -22.98 20.09 -21.42
C PHE A 136 -23.87 21.31 -21.26
N GLN A 137 -23.66 22.33 -22.08
CA GLN A 137 -24.47 23.54 -22.14
C GLN A 137 -25.47 23.45 -23.28
#